data_ec2fdcf11678174e4b354a36e8f21f52
#
_entry.id   ec2fdcf11678174e4b354a36e8f21f52
#
_cell.length_a   1.000
_cell.length_b   1.000
_cell.length_c   1.000
_cell.angle_alpha   90.00
_cell.angle_beta   90.00
_cell.angle_gamma   90.00
#
_symmetry.space_group_name_H-M   'P 1'
#
loop_
_entity.id
_entity.type
_entity.pdbx_description
1 polymer ?
#
loop_
_entity_poly.entity_id
_entity_poly.type
_entity_poly.pdbx_seq_one_letter_code
_entity_poly.pdbx_strand_id
1 'polypeptide(L)'
;MDEAQIKEMVRARYGSIAIGAGPSEDTAPSDSSCCSPVAASCCGPVPASRFEDKALRMGYSEAEVGAVPEGANLGLGCGNPQAVAAMQAGEIVIDLGSGAGFDCFLAAQQVGPTGRVIGVDMTHEMLKKARENAAKVAATNVEFRLGELEHLPVADNTADVVISNCVINLVPDKGQVFREAFRVLKPGGRIAVSDIVNTAPLPPDLRADPSFICGCVAGAATVAQVRRWLSETGFTDVGVTVKPESRELIKTWAPGCGIEDYVASAIIEARKPSKSAINRA
;
A
#
# COMPACT_ATOMS: atom_id res chain seq x y z
N MET A 1 17.17 9.62 11.00
CA MET A 1 17.46 8.43 10.17
C MET A 1 17.66 8.88 8.73
N ASP A 2 18.63 8.32 8.04
CA ASP A 2 18.79 8.52 6.60
C ASP A 2 17.87 7.58 5.79
N GLU A 3 17.80 7.80 4.48
CA GLU A 3 16.89 7.04 3.59
C GLU A 3 17.19 5.54 3.57
N ALA A 4 18.47 5.17 3.62
CA ALA A 4 18.90 3.76 3.60
C ALA A 4 18.46 3.05 4.89
N GLN A 5 18.59 3.71 6.04
CA GLN A 5 18.15 3.19 7.33
C GLN A 5 16.64 2.98 7.37
N ILE A 6 15.85 3.93 6.82
CA ILE A 6 14.39 3.79 6.73
C ILE A 6 14.03 2.57 5.87
N LYS A 7 14.62 2.43 4.69
CA LYS A 7 14.36 1.31 3.78
C LYS A 7 14.72 -0.04 4.42
N GLU A 8 15.85 -0.12 5.10
CA GLU A 8 16.28 -1.36 5.77
C GLU A 8 15.33 -1.75 6.91
N MET A 9 14.93 -0.80 7.73
CA MET A 9 13.97 -1.02 8.82
C MET A 9 12.61 -1.50 8.29
N VAL A 10 12.11 -0.87 7.22
CA VAL A 10 10.85 -1.28 6.58
C VAL A 10 11.00 -2.70 6.00
N ARG A 11 12.09 -2.98 5.29
CA ARG A 11 12.36 -4.30 4.71
C ARG A 11 12.41 -5.39 5.78
N ALA A 12 13.13 -5.15 6.88
CA ALA A 12 13.24 -6.09 8.00
C ALA A 12 11.87 -6.38 8.63
N ARG A 13 11.07 -5.35 8.89
CA ARG A 13 9.73 -5.50 9.47
C ARG A 13 8.80 -6.30 8.58
N TYR A 14 8.69 -5.94 7.30
CA TYR A 14 7.78 -6.61 6.37
C TYR A 14 8.26 -8.02 6.01
N GLY A 15 9.58 -8.26 5.99
CA GLY A 15 10.17 -9.59 5.88
C GLY A 15 9.74 -10.48 7.03
N SER A 16 9.84 -10.01 8.27
CA SER A 16 9.38 -10.73 9.46
C SER A 16 7.89 -11.09 9.40
N ILE A 17 7.05 -10.16 8.97
CA ILE A 17 5.60 -10.41 8.79
C ILE A 17 5.37 -11.51 7.75
N ALA A 18 6.09 -11.47 6.63
CA ALA A 18 5.93 -12.46 5.55
C ALA A 18 6.22 -13.89 6.00
N ILE A 19 7.22 -14.11 6.85
CA ILE A 19 7.59 -15.43 7.35
C ILE A 19 6.83 -15.85 8.61
N GLY A 20 5.90 -15.00 9.11
CA GLY A 20 5.14 -15.28 10.33
C GLY A 20 5.96 -15.18 11.61
N ALA A 21 7.17 -14.63 11.55
CA ALA A 21 7.92 -14.25 12.73
C ALA A 21 7.26 -12.99 13.33
N GLY A 22 6.94 -13.02 14.61
CA GLY A 22 6.51 -11.81 15.33
C GLY A 22 7.59 -10.71 15.23
N PRO A 23 7.28 -9.46 15.62
CA PRO A 23 8.29 -8.41 15.66
C PRO A 23 9.48 -8.89 16.48
N SER A 24 10.69 -8.82 15.91
CA SER A 24 11.92 -9.16 16.61
C SER A 24 12.06 -8.27 17.85
N GLU A 25 12.53 -8.83 18.97
CA GLU A 25 12.72 -8.10 20.23
C GLU A 25 13.65 -6.87 20.06
N ASP A 26 14.50 -6.86 19.03
CA ASP A 26 15.41 -5.75 18.71
C ASP A 26 14.70 -4.48 18.18
N THR A 27 13.40 -4.53 17.91
CA THR A 27 12.58 -3.38 17.49
C THR A 27 11.57 -2.94 18.53
N ALA A 28 11.65 -3.48 19.75
CA ALA A 28 10.85 -3.00 20.88
C ALA A 28 11.34 -1.60 21.28
N PRO A 29 10.45 -0.59 21.41
CA PRO A 29 10.84 0.73 21.87
C PRO A 29 11.38 0.62 23.31
N SER A 30 12.60 1.14 23.51
CA SER A 30 13.16 1.34 24.84
C SER A 30 12.28 2.33 25.60
N ASP A 31 11.83 1.93 26.78
CA ASP A 31 11.22 2.71 27.84
C ASP A 31 10.94 4.20 27.53
N SER A 32 9.79 4.47 26.95
CA SER A 32 9.17 5.78 27.04
C SER A 32 7.64 5.67 27.06
N SER A 33 7.10 6.09 28.09
CA SER A 33 5.90 5.95 28.85
C SER A 33 4.55 6.28 28.18
N CYS A 34 4.28 5.98 26.94
CA CYS A 34 2.92 6.15 26.37
C CYS A 34 2.32 4.90 25.72
N CYS A 35 3.11 3.89 25.40
CA CYS A 35 2.64 2.65 24.81
C CYS A 35 3.21 1.46 25.57
N SER A 36 2.63 1.13 26.72
CA SER A 36 2.82 -0.21 27.29
C SER A 36 2.35 -1.20 26.24
N PRO A 37 3.19 -2.16 25.79
CA PRO A 37 2.69 -3.25 24.98
C PRO A 37 1.66 -3.98 25.83
N VAL A 38 0.40 -3.90 25.44
CA VAL A 38 -0.61 -4.86 25.94
C VAL A 38 -0.01 -6.20 25.60
N ALA A 39 0.38 -6.94 26.62
CA ALA A 39 1.03 -8.22 26.51
C ALA A 39 0.33 -9.04 25.42
N ALA A 40 0.94 -9.15 24.27
CA ALA A 40 0.65 -10.17 23.29
C ALA A 40 1.16 -11.50 23.85
N SER A 41 0.60 -11.88 24.99
CA SER A 41 0.65 -13.23 25.48
C SER A 41 -0.24 -14.04 24.57
N CYS A 42 0.38 -14.64 23.57
CA CYS A 42 -0.01 -15.94 23.03
C CYS A 42 0.89 -16.19 21.81
N CYS A 43 1.91 -16.99 21.95
CA CYS A 43 2.72 -17.56 20.88
C CYS A 43 1.88 -18.53 20.03
N GLY A 44 0.85 -18.03 19.35
CA GLY A 44 0.06 -18.79 18.40
C GLY A 44 -0.04 -18.03 17.08
N PRO A 45 -0.17 -18.72 15.94
CA PRO A 45 -0.43 -18.05 14.67
C PRO A 45 -1.70 -17.19 14.80
N VAL A 46 -1.63 -15.96 14.29
CA VAL A 46 -2.80 -15.06 14.28
C VAL A 46 -3.91 -15.73 13.47
N PRO A 47 -5.13 -15.90 14.01
CA PRO A 47 -6.21 -16.54 13.26
C PRO A 47 -6.47 -15.80 11.95
N ALA A 48 -6.67 -16.54 10.86
CA ALA A 48 -6.98 -15.97 9.54
C ALA A 48 -8.21 -15.05 9.59
N SER A 49 -9.22 -15.38 10.39
CA SER A 49 -10.41 -14.56 10.65
C SER A 49 -10.10 -13.11 11.05
N ARG A 50 -8.99 -12.86 11.76
CA ARG A 50 -8.58 -11.50 12.15
C ARG A 50 -8.14 -10.64 10.96
N PHE A 51 -7.51 -11.25 9.94
CA PHE A 51 -7.12 -10.56 8.71
C PHE A 51 -8.32 -10.33 7.79
N GLU A 52 -9.25 -11.28 7.76
CA GLU A 52 -10.51 -11.17 7.05
C GLU A 52 -11.36 -10.02 7.59
N ASP A 53 -11.61 -9.97 8.89
CA ASP A 53 -12.34 -8.88 9.56
C ASP A 53 -11.71 -7.51 9.26
N LYS A 54 -10.37 -7.45 9.24
CA LYS A 54 -9.67 -6.20 8.91
C LYS A 54 -9.88 -5.80 7.46
N ALA A 55 -9.85 -6.74 6.52
CA ALA A 55 -10.11 -6.48 5.11
C ALA A 55 -11.55 -5.98 4.88
N LEU A 56 -12.53 -6.59 5.52
CA LEU A 56 -13.93 -6.12 5.47
C LEU A 56 -14.07 -4.67 5.97
N ARG A 57 -13.40 -4.33 7.08
CA ARG A 57 -13.37 -2.96 7.62
C ARG A 57 -12.63 -1.96 6.71
N MET A 58 -11.74 -2.42 5.85
CA MET A 58 -11.08 -1.62 4.81
C MET A 58 -11.95 -1.42 3.56
N GLY A 59 -13.11 -2.07 3.49
CA GLY A 59 -14.07 -1.91 2.39
C GLY A 59 -14.00 -2.99 1.31
N TYR A 60 -13.30 -4.11 1.56
CA TYR A 60 -13.42 -5.30 0.72
C TYR A 60 -14.69 -6.06 1.07
N SER A 61 -15.29 -6.71 0.09
CA SER A 61 -16.43 -7.61 0.29
C SER A 61 -15.98 -9.00 0.76
N GLU A 62 -16.88 -9.77 1.36
CA GLU A 62 -16.62 -11.18 1.70
C GLU A 62 -16.23 -12.00 0.47
N ALA A 63 -16.86 -11.69 -0.69
CA ALA A 63 -16.54 -12.35 -1.94
C ALA A 63 -15.10 -12.06 -2.41
N GLU A 64 -14.61 -10.83 -2.30
CA GLU A 64 -13.24 -10.48 -2.61
C GLU A 64 -12.24 -11.14 -1.65
N VAL A 65 -12.53 -11.13 -0.36
CA VAL A 65 -11.67 -11.78 0.65
C VAL A 65 -11.60 -13.29 0.42
N GLY A 66 -12.73 -13.93 0.09
CA GLY A 66 -12.80 -15.37 -0.20
C GLY A 66 -12.23 -15.78 -1.57
N ALA A 67 -12.02 -14.83 -2.48
CA ALA A 67 -11.56 -15.09 -3.84
C ALA A 67 -10.03 -15.15 -3.99
N VAL A 68 -9.28 -14.77 -2.95
CA VAL A 68 -7.81 -14.78 -2.97
C VAL A 68 -7.25 -16.03 -2.29
N PRO A 69 -6.04 -16.50 -2.66
CA PRO A 69 -5.42 -17.66 -2.02
C PRO A 69 -5.13 -17.41 -0.54
N GLU A 70 -5.26 -18.45 0.27
CA GLU A 70 -4.86 -18.42 1.68
C GLU A 70 -3.39 -17.99 1.83
N GLY A 71 -3.15 -17.01 2.70
CA GLY A 71 -1.84 -16.40 2.95
C GLY A 71 -1.52 -15.19 2.07
N ALA A 72 -2.43 -14.78 1.16
CA ALA A 72 -2.30 -13.51 0.43
C ALA A 72 -2.71 -12.32 1.32
N ASN A 73 -3.77 -12.47 2.09
CA ASN A 73 -4.22 -11.46 3.04
C ASN A 73 -3.40 -11.54 4.34
N LEU A 74 -2.55 -10.55 4.57
CA LEU A 74 -1.75 -10.40 5.79
C LEU A 74 -2.29 -9.31 6.72
N GLY A 75 -3.48 -8.77 6.45
CA GLY A 75 -4.07 -7.68 7.21
C GLY A 75 -3.28 -6.37 7.12
N LEU A 76 -2.47 -6.20 6.09
CA LEU A 76 -1.73 -4.97 5.77
C LEU A 76 -2.59 -4.10 4.85
N GLY A 77 -2.50 -2.80 4.99
CA GLY A 77 -3.32 -1.89 4.18
C GLY A 77 -4.20 -0.98 5.03
N CYS A 78 -4.84 -0.02 4.39
CA CYS A 78 -5.65 1.00 5.04
C CYS A 78 -6.94 1.35 4.27
N GLY A 79 -7.24 0.64 3.18
CA GLY A 79 -8.46 0.81 2.39
C GLY A 79 -8.50 -0.16 1.22
N ASN A 80 -9.43 0.08 0.29
CA ASN A 80 -9.62 -0.74 -0.91
C ASN A 80 -9.40 0.11 -2.18
N PRO A 81 -8.20 0.06 -2.82
CA PRO A 81 -7.97 0.78 -4.07
C PRO A 81 -8.73 0.17 -5.25
N GLN A 82 -9.13 -1.11 -5.17
CA GLN A 82 -9.91 -1.80 -6.21
C GLN A 82 -11.26 -1.12 -6.47
N ALA A 83 -11.90 -0.62 -5.39
CA ALA A 83 -13.23 -0.01 -5.45
C ALA A 83 -13.29 1.24 -6.36
N VAL A 84 -12.17 1.91 -6.57
CA VAL A 84 -12.09 3.15 -7.37
C VAL A 84 -11.25 3.01 -8.63
N ALA A 85 -10.50 1.92 -8.76
CA ALA A 85 -9.63 1.68 -9.91
C ALA A 85 -10.40 1.51 -11.23
N ALA A 86 -11.67 1.11 -11.17
CA ALA A 86 -12.55 0.88 -12.32
C ALA A 86 -11.87 0.08 -13.45
N MET A 87 -11.22 -1.03 -13.07
CA MET A 87 -10.44 -1.86 -13.98
C MET A 87 -11.33 -2.49 -15.07
N GLN A 88 -10.78 -2.64 -16.27
CA GLN A 88 -11.44 -3.20 -17.42
C GLN A 88 -10.74 -4.47 -17.87
N ALA A 89 -11.49 -5.39 -18.49
CA ALA A 89 -10.93 -6.60 -19.08
C ALA A 89 -9.83 -6.26 -20.10
N GLY A 90 -8.70 -6.95 -20.00
CA GLY A 90 -7.56 -6.76 -20.88
C GLY A 90 -6.57 -5.67 -20.45
N GLU A 91 -6.85 -4.91 -19.39
CA GLU A 91 -5.92 -3.88 -18.89
C GLU A 91 -4.66 -4.49 -18.24
N ILE A 92 -3.57 -3.74 -18.30
CA ILE A 92 -2.32 -4.02 -17.56
C ILE A 92 -2.32 -3.17 -16.30
N VAL A 93 -2.24 -3.84 -15.16
CA VAL A 93 -2.24 -3.22 -13.82
C VAL A 93 -0.87 -3.37 -13.18
N ILE A 94 -0.37 -2.32 -12.54
CA ILE A 94 0.79 -2.39 -11.64
C ILE A 94 0.29 -2.16 -10.22
N ASP A 95 0.68 -3.05 -9.31
CA ASP A 95 0.44 -2.92 -7.87
C ASP A 95 1.74 -2.54 -7.16
N LEU A 96 1.75 -1.35 -6.57
CA LEU A 96 2.90 -0.81 -5.84
C LEU A 96 2.88 -1.30 -4.39
N GLY A 97 3.93 -2.02 -3.98
CA GLY A 97 4.00 -2.64 -2.67
C GLY A 97 3.05 -3.82 -2.55
N SER A 98 3.12 -4.75 -3.50
CA SER A 98 2.18 -5.86 -3.66
C SER A 98 2.13 -6.84 -2.48
N GLY A 99 3.12 -6.81 -1.59
CA GLY A 99 3.20 -7.72 -0.45
C GLY A 99 3.06 -9.18 -0.87
N ALA A 100 2.16 -9.92 -0.21
CA ALA A 100 1.85 -11.31 -0.51
C ALA A 100 0.87 -11.50 -1.68
N GLY A 101 0.50 -10.41 -2.39
CA GLY A 101 -0.26 -10.42 -3.64
C GLY A 101 -1.78 -10.22 -3.50
N PHE A 102 -2.29 -9.81 -2.35
CA PHE A 102 -3.73 -9.70 -2.10
C PHE A 102 -4.45 -8.88 -3.18
N ASP A 103 -4.05 -7.62 -3.38
CA ASP A 103 -4.63 -6.75 -4.40
C ASP A 103 -4.31 -7.20 -5.83
N CYS A 104 -3.15 -7.83 -6.06
CA CYS A 104 -2.79 -8.40 -7.36
C CYS A 104 -3.76 -9.50 -7.79
N PHE A 105 -4.16 -10.42 -6.90
CA PHE A 105 -5.09 -11.50 -7.25
C PHE A 105 -6.49 -10.99 -7.54
N LEU A 106 -6.96 -9.99 -6.81
CA LEU A 106 -8.24 -9.32 -7.08
C LEU A 106 -8.21 -8.59 -8.42
N ALA A 107 -7.14 -7.83 -8.69
CA ALA A 107 -6.95 -7.16 -9.96
C ALA A 107 -6.90 -8.15 -11.14
N ALA A 108 -6.22 -9.29 -10.97
CA ALA A 108 -6.11 -10.33 -12.00
C ALA A 108 -7.46 -10.93 -12.41
N GLN A 109 -8.37 -11.07 -11.45
CA GLN A 109 -9.74 -11.50 -11.73
C GLN A 109 -10.53 -10.46 -12.52
N GLN A 110 -10.38 -9.17 -12.14
CA GLN A 110 -11.09 -8.07 -12.80
C GLN A 110 -10.62 -7.86 -14.25
N VAL A 111 -9.30 -7.90 -14.49
CA VAL A 111 -8.76 -7.72 -15.85
C VAL A 111 -8.89 -8.97 -16.72
N GLY A 112 -9.17 -10.11 -16.12
CA GLY A 112 -9.40 -11.37 -16.82
C GLY A 112 -8.17 -11.94 -17.54
N PRO A 113 -8.33 -13.03 -18.32
CA PRO A 113 -7.22 -13.79 -18.90
C PRO A 113 -6.44 -13.04 -19.99
N THR A 114 -7.00 -11.97 -20.56
CA THR A 114 -6.33 -11.12 -21.55
C THR A 114 -5.61 -9.93 -20.94
N GLY A 115 -5.88 -9.62 -19.66
CA GLY A 115 -5.18 -8.62 -18.89
C GLY A 115 -3.95 -9.19 -18.17
N ARG A 116 -3.20 -8.33 -17.53
CA ARG A 116 -1.98 -8.69 -16.78
C ARG A 116 -1.82 -7.84 -15.54
N VAL A 117 -1.33 -8.43 -14.46
CA VAL A 117 -0.99 -7.72 -13.22
C VAL A 117 0.48 -7.89 -12.92
N ILE A 118 1.16 -6.79 -12.59
CA ILE A 118 2.56 -6.75 -12.19
C ILE A 118 2.62 -6.21 -10.77
N GLY A 119 2.87 -7.08 -9.80
CA GLY A 119 3.14 -6.68 -8.41
C GLY A 119 4.62 -6.32 -8.23
N VAL A 120 4.90 -5.18 -7.63
CA VAL A 120 6.25 -4.75 -7.28
C VAL A 120 6.36 -4.60 -5.78
N ASP A 121 7.39 -5.21 -5.18
CA ASP A 121 7.71 -5.08 -3.76
C ASP A 121 9.23 -5.11 -3.56
N MET A 122 9.72 -4.41 -2.53
CA MET A 122 11.16 -4.41 -2.23
C MET A 122 11.58 -5.54 -1.27
N THR A 123 10.60 -6.28 -0.70
CA THR A 123 10.81 -7.31 0.30
C THR A 123 10.82 -8.68 -0.35
N HIS A 124 11.97 -9.36 -0.28
CA HIS A 124 12.15 -10.67 -0.92
C HIS A 124 11.19 -11.73 -0.38
N GLU A 125 10.97 -11.74 0.93
CA GLU A 125 10.09 -12.67 1.64
C GLU A 125 8.62 -12.48 1.24
N MET A 126 8.18 -11.23 1.04
CA MET A 126 6.85 -10.92 0.51
C MET A 126 6.66 -11.50 -0.89
N LEU A 127 7.61 -11.25 -1.78
CA LEU A 127 7.54 -11.77 -3.15
C LEU A 127 7.63 -13.28 -3.24
N LYS A 128 8.41 -13.93 -2.35
CA LYS A 128 8.43 -15.38 -2.24
C LYS A 128 7.02 -15.89 -1.93
N LYS A 129 6.39 -15.32 -0.90
CA LYS A 129 5.02 -15.67 -0.50
C LYS A 129 4.00 -15.39 -1.61
N ALA A 130 4.11 -14.26 -2.29
CA ALA A 130 3.24 -13.91 -3.41
C ALA A 130 3.33 -14.92 -4.57
N ARG A 131 4.54 -15.36 -4.92
CA ARG A 131 4.77 -16.38 -5.96
C ARG A 131 4.24 -17.76 -5.54
N GLU A 132 4.42 -18.14 -4.29
CA GLU A 132 3.84 -19.38 -3.73
C GLU A 132 2.31 -19.31 -3.78
N ASN A 133 1.70 -18.19 -3.43
CA ASN A 133 0.27 -17.97 -3.53
C ASN A 133 -0.22 -18.03 -4.97
N ALA A 134 0.48 -17.44 -5.93
CA ALA A 134 0.15 -17.52 -7.36
C ALA A 134 0.17 -18.96 -7.87
N ALA A 135 1.15 -19.75 -7.45
CA ALA A 135 1.24 -21.18 -7.81
C ALA A 135 0.06 -22.00 -7.27
N LYS A 136 -0.40 -21.72 -6.03
CA LYS A 136 -1.55 -22.43 -5.41
C LYS A 136 -2.83 -22.29 -6.24
N VAL A 137 -3.05 -21.14 -6.87
CA VAL A 137 -4.28 -20.85 -7.64
C VAL A 137 -4.06 -20.85 -9.14
N ALA A 138 -2.87 -21.30 -9.58
CA ALA A 138 -2.48 -21.34 -11.00
C ALA A 138 -2.72 -19.99 -11.72
N ALA A 139 -2.44 -18.88 -11.06
CA ALA A 139 -2.61 -17.54 -11.62
C ALA A 139 -1.55 -17.29 -12.71
N THR A 140 -1.97 -17.31 -13.98
CA THR A 140 -1.08 -17.18 -15.15
C THR A 140 -0.92 -15.74 -15.63
N ASN A 141 -1.78 -14.83 -15.21
CA ASN A 141 -1.79 -13.41 -15.60
C ASN A 141 -1.24 -12.47 -14.49
N VAL A 142 -0.57 -13.02 -13.47
CA VAL A 142 0.10 -12.26 -12.41
C VAL A 142 1.59 -12.52 -12.42
N GLU A 143 2.37 -11.48 -12.27
CA GLU A 143 3.83 -11.55 -12.18
C GLU A 143 4.31 -10.68 -11.01
N PHE A 144 5.37 -11.12 -10.31
CA PHE A 144 5.93 -10.41 -9.16
C PHE A 144 7.40 -10.05 -9.38
N ARG A 145 7.73 -8.76 -9.25
CA ARG A 145 9.06 -8.20 -9.47
C ARG A 145 9.63 -7.59 -8.21
N LEU A 146 10.91 -7.89 -7.93
CA LEU A 146 11.65 -7.22 -6.88
C LEU A 146 12.05 -5.82 -7.37
N GLY A 147 11.72 -4.79 -6.59
CA GLY A 147 12.05 -3.41 -6.93
C GLY A 147 11.61 -2.42 -5.89
N GLU A 148 12.26 -1.27 -5.89
CA GLU A 148 11.87 -0.12 -5.09
C GLU A 148 10.90 0.76 -5.87
N LEU A 149 9.96 1.41 -5.17
CA LEU A 149 8.91 2.19 -5.83
C LEU A 149 9.42 3.47 -6.48
N GLU A 150 10.58 3.96 -6.03
CA GLU A 150 11.27 5.10 -6.65
C GLU A 150 11.94 4.74 -7.99
N HIS A 151 12.07 3.44 -8.30
CA HIS A 151 12.70 2.92 -9.52
C HIS A 151 12.03 1.64 -9.97
N LEU A 152 10.83 1.76 -10.52
CA LEU A 152 10.01 0.60 -10.89
C LEU A 152 10.68 -0.23 -12.00
N PRO A 153 10.82 -1.57 -11.83
CA PRO A 153 11.36 -2.47 -12.83
C PRO A 153 10.35 -2.75 -13.95
N VAL A 154 9.77 -1.70 -14.50
CA VAL A 154 8.74 -1.70 -15.54
C VAL A 154 9.07 -0.65 -16.60
N ALA A 155 8.88 -0.98 -17.87
CA ALA A 155 9.13 -0.06 -18.98
C ALA A 155 8.10 1.09 -19.00
N ASP A 156 8.47 2.19 -19.66
CA ASP A 156 7.62 3.34 -19.86
C ASP A 156 6.33 2.96 -20.60
N ASN A 157 5.22 3.62 -20.26
CA ASN A 157 3.94 3.50 -20.95
C ASN A 157 3.44 2.04 -21.09
N THR A 158 3.65 1.24 -20.04
CA THR A 158 3.25 -0.18 -19.99
C THR A 158 1.86 -0.35 -19.41
N ALA A 159 1.51 0.35 -18.33
CA ALA A 159 0.31 0.12 -17.55
C ALA A 159 -0.86 1.00 -17.96
N ASP A 160 -2.06 0.44 -17.88
CA ASP A 160 -3.32 1.17 -17.98
C ASP A 160 -3.72 1.72 -16.61
N VAL A 161 -3.41 0.96 -15.54
CA VAL A 161 -3.75 1.31 -14.15
C VAL A 161 -2.55 1.07 -13.24
N VAL A 162 -2.33 1.97 -12.31
CA VAL A 162 -1.45 1.76 -11.15
C VAL A 162 -2.32 1.80 -9.89
N ILE A 163 -2.22 0.76 -9.08
CA ILE A 163 -2.86 0.69 -7.77
C ILE A 163 -1.80 0.66 -6.66
N SER A 164 -2.20 1.03 -5.44
CA SER A 164 -1.36 0.92 -4.26
C SER A 164 -2.21 0.92 -2.99
N ASN A 165 -1.78 0.17 -1.98
CA ASN A 165 -2.47 0.12 -0.70
C ASN A 165 -1.48 0.29 0.47
N CYS A 166 -1.44 1.49 1.06
CA CYS A 166 -0.71 1.81 2.30
C CYS A 166 0.81 1.55 2.24
N VAL A 167 1.47 1.92 1.14
CA VAL A 167 2.91 1.71 0.97
C VAL A 167 3.69 2.98 0.66
N ILE A 168 3.07 3.98 0.01
CA ILE A 168 3.79 5.18 -0.44
C ILE A 168 4.36 5.94 0.76
N ASN A 169 3.69 5.91 1.90
CA ASN A 169 4.16 6.56 3.12
C ASN A 169 5.41 5.92 3.74
N LEU A 170 5.73 4.68 3.38
CA LEU A 170 6.96 3.99 3.81
C LEU A 170 8.20 4.43 3.02
N VAL A 171 7.99 5.08 1.88
CA VAL A 171 9.07 5.47 0.96
C VAL A 171 9.61 6.86 1.33
N PRO A 172 10.94 7.06 1.35
CA PRO A 172 11.55 8.37 1.61
C PRO A 172 11.15 9.44 0.60
N ASP A 173 11.36 9.24 -0.70
CA ASP A 173 10.96 10.17 -1.76
C ASP A 173 9.63 9.78 -2.41
N LYS A 174 8.53 10.21 -1.79
CA LYS A 174 7.17 9.97 -2.28
C LYS A 174 6.91 10.67 -3.63
N GLY A 175 7.53 11.82 -3.86
CA GLY A 175 7.43 12.53 -5.15
C GLY A 175 8.00 11.69 -6.29
N GLN A 176 9.10 10.97 -6.04
CA GLN A 176 9.69 10.05 -7.02
C GLN A 176 8.77 8.87 -7.33
N VAL A 177 8.04 8.35 -6.35
CA VAL A 177 7.05 7.28 -6.59
C VAL A 177 5.98 7.74 -7.59
N PHE A 178 5.46 8.96 -7.44
CA PHE A 178 4.47 9.49 -8.40
C PHE A 178 5.08 9.75 -9.78
N ARG A 179 6.36 10.16 -9.88
CA ARG A 179 7.06 10.28 -11.16
C ARG A 179 7.20 8.92 -11.86
N GLU A 180 7.56 7.88 -11.12
CA GLU A 180 7.64 6.51 -11.64
C GLU A 180 6.26 5.96 -12.04
N ALA A 181 5.22 6.18 -11.23
CA ALA A 181 3.85 5.81 -11.59
C ALA A 181 3.42 6.50 -12.89
N PHE A 182 3.74 7.78 -13.05
CA PHE A 182 3.47 8.51 -14.29
C PHE A 182 4.26 7.96 -15.48
N ARG A 183 5.54 7.64 -15.29
CA ARG A 183 6.40 7.09 -16.34
C ARG A 183 5.85 5.77 -16.89
N VAL A 184 5.48 4.86 -16.00
CA VAL A 184 5.02 3.52 -16.39
C VAL A 184 3.59 3.51 -16.94
N LEU A 185 2.76 4.50 -16.61
CA LEU A 185 1.41 4.62 -17.16
C LEU A 185 1.42 5.00 -18.65
N LYS A 186 0.55 4.36 -19.42
CA LYS A 186 0.21 4.79 -20.78
C LYS A 186 -0.46 6.17 -20.74
N PRO A 187 -0.37 6.98 -21.82
CA PRO A 187 -1.23 8.15 -21.99
C PRO A 187 -2.71 7.77 -21.86
N GLY A 188 -3.44 8.47 -21.00
CA GLY A 188 -4.83 8.16 -20.64
C GLY A 188 -4.98 7.17 -19.47
N GLY A 189 -3.89 6.56 -19.01
CA GLY A 189 -3.88 5.67 -17.84
C GLY A 189 -4.17 6.42 -16.53
N ARG A 190 -4.44 5.67 -15.46
CA ARG A 190 -4.87 6.23 -14.18
C ARG A 190 -4.16 5.60 -12.99
N ILE A 191 -4.14 6.33 -11.88
CA ILE A 191 -3.78 5.79 -10.57
C ILE A 191 -5.02 5.68 -9.69
N ALA A 192 -5.04 4.67 -8.82
CA ALA A 192 -6.02 4.47 -7.77
C ALA A 192 -5.29 3.95 -6.52
N VAL A 193 -5.09 4.83 -5.56
CA VAL A 193 -4.28 4.56 -4.36
C VAL A 193 -5.13 4.73 -3.12
N SER A 194 -5.00 3.80 -2.18
CA SER A 194 -5.45 3.99 -0.80
C SER A 194 -4.24 4.15 0.10
N ASP A 195 -4.11 5.28 0.78
CA ASP A 195 -3.00 5.51 1.71
C ASP A 195 -3.42 6.44 2.85
N ILE A 196 -2.60 6.51 3.88
CA ILE A 196 -2.82 7.39 5.03
C ILE A 196 -2.38 8.80 4.68
N VAL A 197 -3.17 9.78 5.10
CA VAL A 197 -2.81 11.21 5.00
C VAL A 197 -2.86 11.88 6.37
N ASN A 198 -1.97 12.85 6.59
CA ASN A 198 -2.04 13.72 7.74
C ASN A 198 -3.23 14.69 7.60
N THR A 199 -4.08 14.70 8.62
CA THR A 199 -5.21 15.63 8.77
C THR A 199 -4.92 16.74 9.77
N ALA A 200 -3.92 16.53 10.64
CA ALA A 200 -3.41 17.49 11.61
C ALA A 200 -1.89 17.32 11.79
N PRO A 201 -1.16 18.30 12.32
CA PRO A 201 0.27 18.16 12.60
C PRO A 201 0.54 17.04 13.61
N LEU A 202 1.34 16.05 13.20
CA LEU A 202 1.71 14.92 14.07
C LEU A 202 2.67 15.39 15.18
N PRO A 203 2.44 15.03 16.45
CA PRO A 203 3.35 15.31 17.56
C PRO A 203 4.78 14.80 17.29
N PRO A 204 5.81 15.51 17.79
CA PRO A 204 7.22 15.16 17.53
C PRO A 204 7.62 13.77 18.01
N ASP A 205 7.09 13.32 19.14
CA ASP A 205 7.29 12.01 19.73
C ASP A 205 6.74 10.89 18.84
N LEU A 206 5.50 11.03 18.35
CA LEU A 206 4.90 10.08 17.41
C LEU A 206 5.63 10.07 16.06
N ARG A 207 6.14 11.22 15.62
CA ARG A 207 6.90 11.33 14.37
C ARG A 207 8.26 10.66 14.44
N ALA A 208 8.90 10.64 15.61
CA ALA A 208 10.23 10.08 15.82
C ALA A 208 10.21 8.56 16.08
N ASP A 209 9.06 8.00 16.41
CA ASP A 209 8.93 6.59 16.76
C ASP A 209 9.02 5.68 15.50
N PRO A 210 10.00 4.76 15.47
CA PRO A 210 10.19 3.83 14.35
C PRO A 210 8.97 2.96 14.05
N SER A 211 8.16 2.62 15.07
CA SER A 211 6.97 1.80 14.90
C SER A 211 5.91 2.51 14.05
N PHE A 212 5.76 3.83 14.21
CA PHE A 212 4.86 4.66 13.41
C PHE A 212 5.40 4.96 12.02
N ILE A 213 6.73 4.97 11.83
CA ILE A 213 7.35 5.06 10.50
C ILE A 213 6.97 3.82 9.69
N CYS A 214 7.23 2.62 10.23
CA CYS A 214 6.86 1.35 9.59
C CYS A 214 5.34 1.10 9.54
N GLY A 215 4.56 1.85 10.31
CA GLY A 215 3.09 1.79 10.35
C GLY A 215 2.39 2.79 9.42
N CYS A 216 3.09 3.43 8.49
CA CYS A 216 2.56 4.46 7.57
C CYS A 216 2.06 5.75 8.24
N VAL A 217 2.21 5.93 9.55
CA VAL A 217 1.70 7.09 10.30
C VAL A 217 2.71 8.23 10.30
N ALA A 218 3.93 7.98 10.77
CA ALA A 218 4.95 9.02 10.90
C ALA A 218 5.43 9.58 9.54
N GLY A 219 5.36 8.74 8.51
CA GLY A 219 5.69 9.12 7.13
C GLY A 219 4.51 9.70 6.34
N ALA A 220 3.31 9.80 6.93
CA ALA A 220 2.12 10.23 6.21
C ALA A 220 2.28 11.65 5.64
N ALA A 221 1.94 11.81 4.36
CA ALA A 221 1.92 13.10 3.70
C ALA A 221 0.61 13.86 3.97
N THR A 222 0.64 15.17 3.93
CA THR A 222 -0.60 15.96 3.93
C THR A 222 -1.31 15.86 2.57
N VAL A 223 -2.62 16.08 2.55
CA VAL A 223 -3.41 16.16 1.31
C VAL A 223 -2.82 17.18 0.33
N ALA A 224 -2.34 18.32 0.83
CA ALA A 224 -1.72 19.36 0.02
C ALA A 224 -0.42 18.89 -0.65
N GLN A 225 0.43 18.14 0.08
CA GLN A 225 1.65 17.57 -0.47
C GLN A 225 1.36 16.55 -1.57
N VAL A 226 0.41 15.64 -1.34
CA VAL A 226 0.01 14.63 -2.34
C VAL A 226 -0.50 15.31 -3.61
N ARG A 227 -1.42 16.27 -3.49
CA ARG A 227 -1.94 17.03 -4.64
C ARG A 227 -0.82 17.76 -5.39
N ARG A 228 0.12 18.36 -4.67
CA ARG A 228 1.27 19.05 -5.26
C ARG A 228 2.13 18.10 -6.08
N TRP A 229 2.57 16.95 -5.51
CA TRP A 229 3.41 15.98 -6.23
C TRP A 229 2.72 15.43 -7.48
N LEU A 230 1.43 15.13 -7.42
CA LEU A 230 0.67 14.68 -8.59
C LEU A 230 0.62 15.75 -9.68
N SER A 231 0.32 17.01 -9.31
CA SER A 231 0.24 18.13 -10.27
C SER A 231 1.61 18.46 -10.88
N GLU A 232 2.67 18.49 -10.06
CA GLU A 232 4.05 18.75 -10.52
C GLU A 232 4.57 17.63 -11.46
N THR A 233 4.08 16.40 -11.26
CA THR A 233 4.40 15.27 -12.14
C THR A 233 3.68 15.34 -13.50
N GLY A 234 2.60 16.09 -13.59
CA GLY A 234 1.81 16.26 -14.82
C GLY A 234 0.49 15.46 -14.86
N PHE A 235 0.08 14.89 -13.74
CA PHE A 235 -1.25 14.28 -13.63
C PHE A 235 -2.36 15.31 -13.70
N THR A 236 -3.48 14.91 -14.30
CA THR A 236 -4.75 15.66 -14.34
C THR A 236 -5.82 14.92 -13.54
N ASP A 237 -6.98 15.53 -13.37
CA ASP A 237 -8.13 14.96 -12.65
C ASP A 237 -7.76 14.49 -11.23
N VAL A 238 -6.93 15.29 -10.55
CA VAL A 238 -6.37 14.92 -9.23
C VAL A 238 -7.45 15.00 -8.15
N GLY A 239 -7.87 13.85 -7.66
CA GLY A 239 -8.76 13.64 -6.53
C GLY A 239 -7.99 13.14 -5.30
N VAL A 240 -8.22 13.72 -4.12
CA VAL A 240 -7.79 13.18 -2.83
C VAL A 240 -8.99 13.27 -1.89
N THR A 241 -9.59 12.14 -1.62
CA THR A 241 -10.81 12.01 -0.79
C THR A 241 -10.46 11.38 0.54
N VAL A 242 -10.46 12.17 1.60
CA VAL A 242 -10.23 11.67 2.96
C VAL A 242 -11.43 10.86 3.42
N LYS A 243 -11.18 9.76 4.13
CA LYS A 243 -12.17 8.84 4.71
C LYS A 243 -12.21 9.00 6.24
N PRO A 244 -13.02 9.91 6.79
CA PRO A 244 -13.06 10.15 8.24
C PRO A 244 -13.43 8.90 9.04
N GLU A 245 -14.27 8.02 8.48
CA GLU A 245 -14.68 6.74 9.06
C GLU A 245 -13.52 5.77 9.32
N SER A 246 -12.41 5.93 8.61
CA SER A 246 -11.21 5.11 8.80
C SER A 246 -10.56 5.28 10.17
N ARG A 247 -10.85 6.36 10.87
CA ARG A 247 -10.33 6.66 12.22
C ARG A 247 -10.65 5.55 13.23
N GLU A 248 -11.82 4.94 13.14
CA GLU A 248 -12.22 3.81 14.01
C GLU A 248 -11.33 2.56 13.77
N LEU A 249 -10.88 2.34 12.54
CA LEU A 249 -9.92 1.30 12.23
C LEU A 249 -8.51 1.69 12.70
N ILE A 250 -8.07 2.91 12.42
CA ILE A 250 -6.74 3.44 12.77
C ILE A 250 -6.52 3.41 14.28
N LYS A 251 -7.53 3.75 15.07
CA LYS A 251 -7.51 3.66 16.53
C LYS A 251 -7.10 2.27 17.06
N THR A 252 -7.41 1.22 16.30
CA THR A 252 -7.03 -0.16 16.68
C THR A 252 -5.58 -0.50 16.39
N TRP A 253 -4.84 0.32 15.64
CA TRP A 253 -3.43 0.07 15.32
C TRP A 253 -2.49 0.38 16.48
N ALA A 254 -2.83 1.41 17.26
CA ALA A 254 -2.07 1.83 18.44
C ALA A 254 -3.05 2.35 19.52
N PRO A 255 -3.74 1.45 20.23
CA PRO A 255 -4.73 1.83 21.22
C PRO A 255 -4.15 2.74 22.31
N GLY A 256 -4.80 3.87 22.56
CA GLY A 256 -4.38 4.83 23.58
C GLY A 256 -3.33 5.86 23.13
N CYS A 257 -2.77 5.75 21.92
CA CYS A 257 -1.80 6.72 21.40
C CYS A 257 -2.46 7.92 20.69
N GLY A 258 -3.78 7.88 20.42
CA GLY A 258 -4.53 8.98 19.80
C GLY A 258 -4.13 9.29 18.35
N ILE A 259 -3.51 8.35 17.64
CA ILE A 259 -3.05 8.56 16.25
C ILE A 259 -4.21 8.88 15.29
N GLU A 260 -5.42 8.40 15.59
CA GLU A 260 -6.65 8.65 14.86
C GLU A 260 -7.06 10.12 14.78
N ASP A 261 -6.54 10.97 15.67
CA ASP A 261 -6.78 12.42 15.66
C ASP A 261 -5.93 13.15 14.61
N TYR A 262 -4.83 12.56 14.19
CA TYR A 262 -3.82 13.18 13.32
C TYR A 262 -3.84 12.64 11.89
N VAL A 263 -4.32 11.42 11.68
CA VAL A 263 -4.28 10.76 10.37
C VAL A 263 -5.63 10.13 10.02
N ALA A 264 -5.86 9.97 8.72
CA ALA A 264 -7.00 9.22 8.17
C ALA A 264 -6.60 8.54 6.87
N SER A 265 -7.32 7.49 6.47
CA SER A 265 -7.20 6.95 5.11
C SER A 265 -7.70 7.95 4.09
N ALA A 266 -7.09 7.94 2.91
CA ALA A 266 -7.56 8.68 1.76
C ALA A 266 -7.52 7.82 0.50
N ILE A 267 -8.48 8.04 -0.38
CA ILE A 267 -8.44 7.58 -1.77
C ILE A 267 -7.80 8.69 -2.61
N ILE A 268 -6.80 8.31 -3.38
CA ILE A 268 -6.03 9.20 -4.24
C ILE A 268 -6.19 8.71 -5.67
N GLU A 269 -6.74 9.56 -6.53
CA GLU A 269 -7.00 9.27 -7.94
C GLU A 269 -6.38 10.35 -8.80
N ALA A 270 -5.83 9.96 -9.95
CA ALA A 270 -5.37 10.91 -10.95
C ALA A 270 -5.23 10.22 -12.32
N ARG A 271 -5.15 11.01 -13.39
CA ARG A 271 -4.99 10.51 -14.76
C ARG A 271 -3.75 11.08 -15.42
N LYS A 272 -3.04 10.23 -16.15
CA LYS A 272 -2.03 10.68 -17.10
C LYS A 272 -2.74 11.23 -18.34
N PRO A 273 -2.48 12.48 -18.79
CA PRO A 273 -3.13 13.06 -19.97
C PRO A 273 -3.01 12.16 -21.19
N SER A 274 -4.06 12.09 -22.00
CA SER A 274 -4.01 11.40 -23.29
C SER A 274 -3.17 12.19 -24.30
N LYS A 275 -2.63 11.53 -25.32
CA LYS A 275 -1.84 12.21 -26.38
C LYS A 275 -2.62 13.33 -27.07
N SER A 276 -3.94 13.20 -27.19
CA SER A 276 -4.80 14.23 -27.78
C SER A 276 -4.98 15.47 -26.90
N ALA A 277 -4.86 15.34 -25.59
CA ALA A 277 -4.92 16.47 -24.65
C ALA A 277 -3.59 17.25 -24.64
N ILE A 278 -2.45 16.57 -24.75
CA ILE A 278 -1.11 17.20 -24.77
C ILE A 278 -0.92 18.09 -26.03
N ASN A 279 -1.51 17.70 -27.16
CA ASN A 279 -1.40 18.46 -28.42
C ASN A 279 -2.36 19.68 -28.49
N ARG A 280 -3.16 19.95 -27.48
CA ARG A 280 -4.11 21.08 -27.42
C ARG A 280 -3.73 22.16 -26.40
N ALA A 281 -2.70 21.94 -25.62
CA ALA A 281 -2.13 22.87 -24.63
C ALA A 281 -0.87 23.53 -25.16
#